data_49ed7956ac0aec30b0b1c2541eafefdd
#
_entry.id   49ed7956ac0aec30b0b1c2541eafefdd
#
_cell.length_a   1.000
_cell.length_b   1.000
_cell.length_c   1.000
_cell.angle_alpha   90.00
_cell.angle_beta   90.00
_cell.angle_gamma   90.00
#
_symmetry.space_group_name_H-M   'P 1'
#
loop_
_entity.id
_entity.type
_entity.pdbx_description
1 polymer ?
#
loop_
_entity_poly.entity_id
_entity_poly.type
_entity_poly.pdbx_seq_one_letter_code
_entity_poly.pdbx_strand_id
1 'polypeptide(L)'
;MTALPVPEQPASGPLARIVAFMGAFSIEATRPSEADIAALGVLQRGTRVYLSAVPNRPPEESVAAAVRLKAAGLEPVPHLAVRNFESVEALDAFLARLNSEAAVERVLVVAGDRGECGPFRCALDAIDSGVLRRRGIRAIGIAGYPDGHPRIGADELHRALVQKIAAAEATGLAVEIVTQFCFEARTILDFVGRLRSFGLDHALRVGVAGPTSLTSLMRYASRCGVRSSAQAVARRSGLVRQMFAMATPDDLVRALAEAGPSGVVPHFFSFGGVAATARWARVVADGHIALEGGDGFKVEPPQGGR
;
A
#
# COMPACT_ATOMS: atom_id res chain seq x y z
N MET A 1 -31.14 -10.58 -26.30
CA MET A 1 -31.12 -10.88 -24.86
C MET A 1 -29.69 -11.38 -24.53
N THR A 2 -28.82 -10.51 -24.12
CA THR A 2 -27.45 -10.86 -23.72
C THR A 2 -27.52 -11.29 -22.27
N ALA A 3 -27.19 -12.54 -21.97
CA ALA A 3 -27.13 -13.05 -20.60
C ALA A 3 -26.13 -12.26 -19.79
N LEU A 4 -26.54 -11.76 -18.63
CA LEU A 4 -25.62 -11.16 -17.63
C LEU A 4 -24.62 -12.23 -17.20
N PRO A 5 -23.33 -11.88 -17.00
CA PRO A 5 -22.35 -12.82 -16.52
C PRO A 5 -22.79 -13.34 -15.14
N VAL A 6 -22.83 -14.67 -15.02
CA VAL A 6 -23.05 -15.35 -13.73
C VAL A 6 -21.93 -14.90 -12.79
N PRO A 7 -22.22 -14.46 -11.55
CA PRO A 7 -21.17 -14.13 -10.60
C PRO A 7 -20.30 -15.37 -10.39
N GLU A 8 -18.98 -15.22 -10.61
CA GLU A 8 -18.01 -16.26 -10.32
C GLU A 8 -18.21 -16.75 -8.88
N GLN A 9 -18.36 -18.06 -8.73
CA GLN A 9 -18.46 -18.67 -7.41
C GLN A 9 -17.23 -18.31 -6.60
N PRO A 10 -17.36 -17.91 -5.32
CA PRO A 10 -16.21 -17.56 -4.50
C PRO A 10 -15.23 -18.74 -4.48
N ALA A 11 -13.96 -18.44 -4.69
CA ALA A 11 -12.89 -19.42 -4.73
C ALA A 11 -13.01 -20.39 -3.55
N SER A 12 -13.18 -21.68 -3.85
CA SER A 12 -13.40 -22.72 -2.85
C SER A 12 -12.08 -23.20 -2.25
N GLY A 13 -11.96 -23.12 -0.93
CA GLY A 13 -10.78 -23.54 -0.16
C GLY A 13 -9.80 -22.40 0.22
N PRO A 14 -9.01 -22.59 1.28
CA PRO A 14 -8.10 -21.56 1.81
C PRO A 14 -7.05 -21.10 0.80
N LEU A 15 -6.43 -22.02 0.06
CA LEU A 15 -5.43 -21.69 -0.97
C LEU A 15 -6.02 -20.77 -2.05
N ALA A 16 -7.18 -21.11 -2.57
CA ALA A 16 -7.80 -20.30 -3.61
C ALA A 16 -8.19 -18.90 -3.13
N ARG A 17 -8.59 -18.76 -1.85
CA ARG A 17 -8.87 -17.45 -1.24
C ARG A 17 -7.59 -16.63 -1.07
N ILE A 18 -6.47 -17.25 -0.67
CA ILE A 18 -5.18 -16.56 -0.57
C ILE A 18 -4.74 -16.06 -1.95
N VAL A 19 -4.80 -16.89 -2.97
CA VAL A 19 -4.44 -16.50 -4.35
C VAL A 19 -5.34 -15.37 -4.85
N ALA A 20 -6.65 -15.44 -4.63
CA ALA A 20 -7.59 -14.38 -5.00
C ALA A 20 -7.30 -13.07 -4.26
N PHE A 21 -7.05 -13.11 -2.94
CA PHE A 21 -6.68 -11.94 -2.14
C PHE A 21 -5.38 -11.30 -2.63
N MET A 22 -4.41 -12.11 -3.05
CA MET A 22 -3.13 -11.66 -3.60
C MET A 22 -3.20 -11.18 -5.06
N GLY A 23 -4.30 -11.40 -5.77
CA GLY A 23 -4.41 -11.17 -7.22
C GLY A 23 -4.13 -9.73 -7.68
N ALA A 24 -4.33 -8.74 -6.82
CA ALA A 24 -4.13 -7.32 -7.15
C ALA A 24 -3.24 -6.60 -6.11
N PHE A 25 -2.31 -7.31 -5.49
CA PHE A 25 -1.41 -6.72 -4.52
C PHE A 25 -0.56 -5.58 -5.09
N SER A 26 -0.03 -4.75 -4.22
CA SER A 26 0.92 -3.69 -4.55
C SER A 26 2.10 -3.70 -3.58
N ILE A 27 3.20 -3.09 -3.99
CA ILE A 27 4.42 -3.01 -3.18
C ILE A 27 4.80 -1.54 -2.99
N GLU A 28 5.25 -1.18 -1.80
CA GLU A 28 5.90 0.10 -1.55
C GLU A 28 7.42 -0.03 -1.66
N ALA A 29 8.03 0.88 -2.40
CA ALA A 29 9.47 0.97 -2.56
C ALA A 29 9.96 2.38 -2.16
N THR A 30 10.95 2.42 -1.28
CA THR A 30 11.60 3.67 -0.89
C THR A 30 12.90 3.80 -1.64
N ARG A 31 12.97 4.72 -2.61
CA ARG A 31 14.18 4.98 -3.43
C ARG A 31 14.76 3.70 -4.06
N PRO A 32 13.99 2.99 -4.90
CA PRO A 32 14.48 1.76 -5.51
C PRO A 32 15.71 2.02 -6.38
N SER A 33 16.78 1.27 -6.13
CA SER A 33 17.95 1.20 -6.97
C SER A 33 17.65 0.50 -8.32
N GLU A 34 18.57 0.53 -9.25
CA GLU A 34 18.43 -0.24 -10.49
C GLU A 34 18.30 -1.75 -10.23
N ALA A 35 19.05 -2.26 -9.24
CA ALA A 35 18.95 -3.65 -8.82
C ALA A 35 17.59 -3.97 -8.20
N ASP A 36 16.99 -3.04 -7.42
CA ASP A 36 15.63 -3.21 -6.91
C ASP A 36 14.61 -3.25 -8.04
N ILE A 37 14.73 -2.35 -9.03
CA ILE A 37 13.82 -2.33 -10.18
C ILE A 37 13.96 -3.60 -11.02
N ALA A 38 15.19 -4.08 -11.25
CA ALA A 38 15.41 -5.35 -11.91
C ALA A 38 14.78 -6.53 -11.15
N ALA A 39 14.89 -6.53 -9.81
CA ALA A 39 14.27 -7.54 -8.96
C ALA A 39 12.72 -7.50 -8.99
N LEU A 40 12.12 -6.35 -9.26
CA LEU A 40 10.67 -6.22 -9.47
C LEU A 40 10.20 -6.84 -10.79
N GLY A 41 11.10 -7.20 -11.70
CA GLY A 41 10.78 -7.87 -12.96
C GLY A 41 10.09 -9.23 -12.81
N VAL A 42 10.10 -9.84 -11.63
CA VAL A 42 9.31 -11.04 -11.31
C VAL A 42 7.81 -10.79 -11.21
N LEU A 43 7.41 -9.52 -11.06
CA LEU A 43 6.01 -9.13 -10.91
C LEU A 43 5.29 -9.13 -12.25
N GLN A 44 3.98 -9.30 -12.21
CA GLN A 44 3.15 -9.16 -13.40
C GLN A 44 3.18 -7.73 -13.92
N ARG A 45 3.13 -7.57 -15.24
CA ARG A 45 2.98 -6.25 -15.85
C ARG A 45 1.75 -5.52 -15.30
N GLY A 46 1.89 -4.23 -15.03
CA GLY A 46 0.84 -3.43 -14.43
C GLY A 46 0.74 -3.54 -12.91
N THR A 47 1.56 -4.37 -12.24
CA THR A 47 1.62 -4.36 -10.77
C THR A 47 1.99 -2.96 -10.27
N ARG A 48 1.24 -2.45 -9.30
CA ARG A 48 1.46 -1.12 -8.73
C ARG A 48 2.64 -1.11 -7.76
N VAL A 49 3.54 -0.16 -8.00
CA VAL A 49 4.68 0.11 -7.11
C VAL A 49 4.57 1.52 -6.58
N TYR A 50 4.28 1.63 -5.30
CA TYR A 50 4.19 2.90 -4.60
C TYR A 50 5.59 3.42 -4.29
N LEU A 51 5.85 4.67 -4.64
CA LEU A 51 7.14 5.33 -4.39
C LEU A 51 7.01 6.25 -3.18
N SER A 52 7.59 5.86 -2.06
CA SER A 52 7.53 6.66 -0.82
C SER A 52 8.19 8.03 -1.01
N ALA A 53 7.51 9.08 -0.56
CA ALA A 53 8.10 10.41 -0.46
C ALA A 53 9.11 10.46 0.69
N VAL A 54 10.35 10.80 0.40
CA VAL A 54 11.40 10.95 1.41
C VAL A 54 11.62 12.44 1.69
N PRO A 55 11.54 12.88 2.96
CA PRO A 55 11.77 14.27 3.31
C PRO A 55 13.14 14.77 2.83
N ASN A 56 13.20 16.03 2.40
CA ASN A 56 14.43 16.72 1.97
C ASN A 56 15.15 16.05 0.77
N ARG A 57 14.40 15.38 -0.09
CA ARG A 57 14.91 14.83 -1.35
C ARG A 57 14.36 15.59 -2.55
N PRO A 58 15.16 15.74 -3.60
CA PRO A 58 14.69 16.35 -4.84
C PRO A 58 13.53 15.56 -5.46
N PRO A 59 12.46 16.23 -5.91
CA PRO A 59 11.33 15.58 -6.59
C PRO A 59 11.77 14.78 -7.83
N GLU A 60 12.88 15.17 -8.46
CA GLU A 60 13.47 14.52 -9.62
C GLU A 60 13.80 13.04 -9.40
N GLU A 61 14.21 12.67 -8.18
CA GLU A 61 14.48 11.27 -7.83
C GLU A 61 13.22 10.41 -7.98
N SER A 62 12.06 10.96 -7.59
CA SER A 62 10.77 10.25 -7.71
C SER A 62 10.34 10.13 -9.17
N VAL A 63 10.52 11.18 -9.98
CA VAL A 63 10.24 11.15 -11.42
C VAL A 63 11.12 10.10 -12.10
N ALA A 64 12.42 10.12 -11.86
CA ALA A 64 13.36 9.16 -12.46
C ALA A 64 13.03 7.70 -12.05
N ALA A 65 12.63 7.47 -10.80
CA ALA A 65 12.18 6.14 -10.35
C ALA A 65 10.89 5.72 -11.06
N ALA A 66 9.92 6.63 -11.21
CA ALA A 66 8.67 6.37 -11.92
C ALA A 66 8.91 5.99 -13.39
N VAL A 67 9.81 6.70 -14.08
CA VAL A 67 10.21 6.40 -15.47
C VAL A 67 10.78 4.99 -15.57
N ARG A 68 11.71 4.63 -14.68
CA ARG A 68 12.31 3.28 -14.68
C ARG A 68 11.29 2.17 -14.39
N LEU A 69 10.38 2.38 -13.44
CA LEU A 69 9.30 1.44 -13.16
C LEU A 69 8.36 1.27 -14.36
N LYS A 70 8.00 2.37 -15.01
CA LYS A 70 7.16 2.35 -16.21
C LYS A 70 7.83 1.57 -17.33
N ALA A 71 9.13 1.81 -17.57
CA ALA A 71 9.92 1.08 -18.55
C ALA A 71 9.99 -0.43 -18.24
N ALA A 72 10.01 -0.80 -16.97
CA ALA A 72 9.93 -2.21 -16.52
C ALA A 72 8.52 -2.82 -16.66
N GLY A 73 7.54 -2.04 -17.15
CA GLY A 73 6.17 -2.52 -17.36
C GLY A 73 5.30 -2.49 -16.11
N LEU A 74 5.72 -1.81 -15.05
CA LEU A 74 5.00 -1.64 -13.80
C LEU A 74 4.21 -0.34 -13.77
N GLU A 75 3.25 -0.21 -12.85
CA GLU A 75 2.48 1.02 -12.62
C GLU A 75 3.08 1.80 -11.46
N PRO A 76 3.85 2.88 -11.68
CA PRO A 76 4.36 3.71 -10.62
C PRO A 76 3.23 4.53 -9.97
N VAL A 77 3.18 4.53 -8.64
CA VAL A 77 2.26 5.33 -7.83
C VAL A 77 3.06 6.19 -6.85
N PRO A 78 3.51 7.38 -7.24
CA PRO A 78 4.27 8.24 -6.35
C PRO A 78 3.45 8.74 -5.15
N HIS A 79 4.08 8.79 -3.97
CA HIS A 79 3.53 9.52 -2.83
C HIS A 79 3.69 11.02 -3.05
N LEU A 80 2.60 11.73 -2.98
CA LEU A 80 2.55 13.16 -3.04
C LEU A 80 2.47 13.72 -1.61
N ALA A 81 3.63 13.91 -0.98
CA ALA A 81 3.74 14.56 0.32
C ALA A 81 3.64 16.08 0.12
N VAL A 82 2.42 16.62 0.22
CA VAL A 82 2.09 17.97 -0.27
C VAL A 82 2.85 19.08 0.45
N ARG A 83 3.24 18.88 1.71
CA ARG A 83 4.09 19.84 2.46
C ARG A 83 5.53 19.95 1.94
N ASN A 84 5.92 19.11 0.97
CA ASN A 84 7.23 19.24 0.32
C ASN A 84 7.23 20.30 -0.79
N PHE A 85 6.06 20.83 -1.18
CA PHE A 85 5.93 21.81 -2.26
C PHE A 85 5.75 23.21 -1.70
N GLU A 86 6.65 24.11 -2.08
CA GLU A 86 6.68 25.52 -1.62
C GLU A 86 5.65 26.39 -2.32
N SER A 87 5.10 25.94 -3.47
CA SER A 87 4.06 26.64 -4.20
C SER A 87 3.18 25.69 -5.01
N VAL A 88 2.05 26.20 -5.50
CA VAL A 88 1.17 25.47 -6.43
C VAL A 88 1.89 25.16 -7.74
N GLU A 89 2.71 26.07 -8.23
CA GLU A 89 3.49 25.94 -9.47
C GLU A 89 4.53 24.82 -9.34
N ALA A 90 5.17 24.67 -8.16
CA ALA A 90 6.11 23.58 -7.90
C ALA A 90 5.42 22.21 -7.96
N LEU A 91 4.24 22.09 -7.34
CA LEU A 91 3.42 20.89 -7.44
C LEU A 91 2.97 20.62 -8.88
N ASP A 92 2.52 21.66 -9.57
CA ASP A 92 2.05 21.58 -10.94
C ASP A 92 3.16 21.11 -11.90
N ALA A 93 4.36 21.66 -11.78
CA ALA A 93 5.53 21.24 -12.56
C ALA A 93 5.93 19.79 -12.28
N PHE A 94 5.91 19.37 -11.01
CA PHE A 94 6.20 17.98 -10.61
C PHE A 94 5.22 17.00 -11.24
N LEU A 95 3.92 17.28 -11.15
CA LEU A 95 2.87 16.44 -11.74
C LEU A 95 2.94 16.41 -13.26
N ALA A 96 3.26 17.54 -13.90
CA ALA A 96 3.46 17.61 -15.34
C ALA A 96 4.57 16.64 -15.79
N ARG A 97 5.68 16.61 -15.08
CA ARG A 97 6.79 15.69 -15.36
C ARG A 97 6.42 14.23 -15.12
N LEU A 98 5.78 13.90 -13.99
CA LEU A 98 5.29 12.55 -13.73
C LEU A 98 4.36 12.03 -14.83
N ASN A 99 3.46 12.87 -15.32
CA ASN A 99 2.54 12.49 -16.37
C ASN A 99 3.26 12.36 -17.73
N SER A 100 4.05 13.36 -18.14
CA SER A 100 4.70 13.38 -19.45
C SER A 100 5.84 12.37 -19.60
N GLU A 101 6.65 12.15 -18.54
CA GLU A 101 7.83 11.29 -18.58
C GLU A 101 7.51 9.83 -18.23
N ALA A 102 6.53 9.57 -17.34
CA ALA A 102 6.22 8.23 -16.83
C ALA A 102 4.75 7.82 -16.98
N ALA A 103 3.92 8.62 -17.64
CA ALA A 103 2.47 8.40 -17.81
C ALA A 103 1.78 8.04 -16.46
N VAL A 104 2.15 8.77 -15.40
CA VAL A 104 1.54 8.60 -14.08
C VAL A 104 0.15 9.21 -14.07
N GLU A 105 -0.85 8.38 -13.82
CA GLU A 105 -2.25 8.78 -13.69
C GLU A 105 -2.80 8.56 -12.28
N ARG A 106 -1.98 8.02 -11.36
CA ARG A 106 -2.33 7.71 -9.98
C ARG A 106 -1.25 8.16 -9.01
N VAL A 107 -1.64 8.75 -7.89
CA VAL A 107 -0.74 9.15 -6.80
C VAL A 107 -1.36 8.83 -5.45
N LEU A 108 -0.54 8.64 -4.41
CA LEU A 108 -1.00 8.60 -3.02
C LEU A 108 -0.79 9.99 -2.40
N VAL A 109 -1.89 10.66 -2.02
CA VAL A 109 -1.85 12.04 -1.50
C VAL A 109 -1.80 12.03 0.02
N VAL A 110 -0.72 12.56 0.59
CA VAL A 110 -0.49 12.66 2.04
C VAL A 110 0.01 14.05 2.40
N ALA A 111 -0.17 14.45 3.67
CA ALA A 111 0.38 15.73 4.14
C ALA A 111 1.92 15.72 4.10
N GLY A 112 2.55 14.62 4.52
CA GLY A 112 4.00 14.49 4.69
C GLY A 112 4.45 14.88 6.09
N ASP A 113 5.75 14.62 6.39
CA ASP A 113 6.34 14.79 7.72
C ASP A 113 7.02 16.16 7.92
N ARG A 114 7.18 16.94 6.86
CA ARG A 114 7.72 18.31 6.97
C ARG A 114 6.73 19.25 7.66
N GLY A 115 7.26 20.28 8.29
CA GLY A 115 6.46 21.44 8.69
C GLY A 115 5.85 22.14 7.47
N GLU A 116 4.90 23.03 7.72
CA GLU A 116 4.27 23.83 6.67
C GLU A 116 5.32 24.77 6.04
N CYS A 117 5.51 24.67 4.73
CA CYS A 117 6.47 25.50 4.00
C CYS A 117 5.88 26.13 2.74
N GLY A 118 4.60 25.87 2.44
CA GLY A 118 3.90 26.35 1.25
C GLY A 118 2.39 26.43 1.46
N PRO A 119 1.60 26.49 0.40
CA PRO A 119 0.15 26.65 0.47
C PRO A 119 -0.58 25.39 0.97
N PHE A 120 0.08 24.23 0.93
CA PHE A 120 -0.54 22.95 1.26
C PHE A 120 -0.23 22.55 2.70
N ARG A 121 -1.20 22.63 3.60
CA ARG A 121 -1.09 22.18 5.00
C ARG A 121 -1.46 20.73 5.18
N CYS A 122 -2.37 20.22 4.33
CA CYS A 122 -2.84 18.85 4.35
C CYS A 122 -3.16 18.34 2.94
N ALA A 123 -3.44 17.06 2.82
CA ALA A 123 -3.76 16.44 1.54
C ALA A 123 -5.01 17.04 0.86
N LEU A 124 -5.98 17.52 1.66
CA LEU A 124 -7.20 18.14 1.15
C LEU A 124 -6.89 19.40 0.34
N ASP A 125 -5.94 20.24 0.79
CA ASP A 125 -5.58 21.49 0.07
C ASP A 125 -5.12 21.20 -1.36
N ALA A 126 -4.37 20.11 -1.57
CA ALA A 126 -3.91 19.72 -2.90
C ALA A 126 -5.05 19.14 -3.77
N ILE A 127 -5.98 18.39 -3.16
CA ILE A 127 -7.15 17.87 -3.88
C ILE A 127 -8.04 19.02 -4.33
N ASP A 128 -8.35 19.96 -3.44
CA ASP A 128 -9.22 21.13 -3.70
C ASP A 128 -8.60 22.10 -4.72
N SER A 129 -7.27 22.16 -4.82
CA SER A 129 -6.58 23.02 -5.81
C SER A 129 -6.92 22.67 -7.26
N GLY A 130 -7.44 21.48 -7.53
CA GLY A 130 -7.74 20.97 -8.86
C GLY A 130 -6.50 20.68 -9.73
N VAL A 131 -5.28 20.90 -9.22
CA VAL A 131 -4.04 20.68 -9.97
C VAL A 131 -3.85 19.23 -10.38
N LEU A 132 -4.26 18.28 -9.54
CA LEU A 132 -4.18 16.85 -9.82
C LEU A 132 -4.90 16.51 -11.13
N ARG A 133 -6.15 16.89 -11.23
CA ARG A 133 -6.98 16.61 -12.40
C ARG A 133 -6.46 17.33 -13.66
N ARG A 134 -6.05 18.59 -13.53
CA ARG A 134 -5.46 19.36 -14.67
C ARG A 134 -4.20 18.70 -15.24
N ARG A 135 -3.42 18.00 -14.39
CA ARG A 135 -2.18 17.34 -14.78
C ARG A 135 -2.35 15.85 -15.09
N GLY A 136 -3.59 15.41 -15.40
CA GLY A 136 -3.87 14.08 -15.92
C GLY A 136 -3.93 12.99 -14.85
N ILE A 137 -3.91 13.34 -13.57
CA ILE A 137 -4.19 12.38 -12.51
C ILE A 137 -5.67 12.01 -12.58
N ARG A 138 -5.95 10.71 -12.61
CA ARG A 138 -7.30 10.14 -12.72
C ARG A 138 -7.75 9.47 -11.44
N ALA A 139 -6.79 9.02 -10.63
CA ALA A 139 -7.09 8.32 -9.38
C ALA A 139 -6.11 8.72 -8.28
N ILE A 140 -6.61 8.74 -7.04
CA ILE A 140 -5.78 9.00 -5.87
C ILE A 140 -5.95 7.93 -4.79
N GLY A 141 -4.86 7.64 -4.11
CA GLY A 141 -4.86 6.97 -2.82
C GLY A 141 -5.03 8.01 -1.70
N ILE A 142 -5.82 7.68 -0.69
CA ILE A 142 -5.98 8.46 0.53
C ILE A 142 -5.54 7.58 1.71
N ALA A 143 -4.73 8.15 2.62
CA ALA A 143 -4.21 7.38 3.74
C ALA A 143 -5.30 6.99 4.75
N GLY A 144 -5.32 5.71 5.16
CA GLY A 144 -6.13 5.14 6.23
C GLY A 144 -5.26 4.66 7.39
N TYR A 145 -5.81 4.62 8.60
CA TYR A 145 -5.07 4.29 9.82
C TYR A 145 -5.84 3.28 10.68
N PRO A 146 -5.70 1.97 10.41
CA PRO A 146 -6.41 0.94 11.19
C PRO A 146 -6.10 0.99 12.68
N ASP A 147 -4.83 1.17 13.04
CA ASP A 147 -4.32 1.29 14.41
C ASP A 147 -4.45 2.71 15.01
N GLY A 148 -5.08 3.63 14.27
CA GLY A 148 -5.09 5.06 14.64
C GLY A 148 -3.78 5.76 14.25
N HIS A 149 -3.65 7.02 14.68
CA HIS A 149 -2.48 7.85 14.42
C HIS A 149 -1.96 8.46 15.74
N PRO A 150 -0.64 8.52 15.96
CA PRO A 150 -0.09 8.91 17.27
C PRO A 150 -0.37 10.36 17.68
N ARG A 151 -0.73 11.22 16.72
CA ARG A 151 -0.92 12.67 16.92
C ARG A 151 -2.30 13.18 16.50
N ILE A 152 -3.16 12.34 15.92
CA ILE A 152 -4.46 12.76 15.39
C ILE A 152 -5.54 11.85 16.01
N GLY A 153 -6.58 12.45 16.56
CA GLY A 153 -7.68 11.73 17.17
C GLY A 153 -8.54 10.95 16.15
N ALA A 154 -9.23 9.92 16.62
CA ALA A 154 -10.00 9.03 15.74
C ALA A 154 -11.09 9.78 14.97
N ASP A 155 -11.82 10.71 15.62
CA ASP A 155 -12.87 11.49 14.99
C ASP A 155 -12.33 12.46 13.93
N GLU A 156 -11.14 13.01 14.16
CA GLU A 156 -10.46 13.88 13.19
C GLU A 156 -9.97 13.09 11.99
N LEU A 157 -9.40 11.88 12.21
CA LEU A 157 -9.01 10.96 11.13
C LEU A 157 -10.21 10.60 10.27
N HIS A 158 -11.34 10.28 10.88
CA HIS A 158 -12.57 9.96 10.17
C HIS A 158 -13.08 11.14 9.35
N ARG A 159 -13.23 12.32 9.97
CA ARG A 159 -13.67 13.54 9.27
C ARG A 159 -12.74 13.88 8.10
N ALA A 160 -11.43 13.85 8.32
CA ALA A 160 -10.45 14.13 7.27
C ALA A 160 -10.51 13.11 6.12
N LEU A 161 -10.81 11.84 6.39
CA LEU A 161 -10.98 10.81 5.37
C LEU A 161 -12.22 11.12 4.52
N VAL A 162 -13.38 11.34 5.15
CA VAL A 162 -14.64 11.65 4.47
C VAL A 162 -14.52 12.91 3.62
N GLN A 163 -13.94 13.99 4.17
CA GLN A 163 -13.75 15.26 3.43
C GLN A 163 -12.86 15.07 2.19
N LYS A 164 -11.76 14.34 2.30
CA LYS A 164 -10.87 14.07 1.16
C LYS A 164 -11.54 13.22 0.09
N ILE A 165 -12.34 12.23 0.48
CA ILE A 165 -13.11 11.41 -0.45
C ILE A 165 -14.09 12.29 -1.21
N ALA A 166 -14.93 13.05 -0.50
CA ALA A 166 -15.92 13.93 -1.10
C ALA A 166 -15.30 14.97 -2.05
N ALA A 167 -14.19 15.60 -1.67
CA ALA A 167 -13.45 16.54 -2.51
C ALA A 167 -12.89 15.87 -3.78
N ALA A 168 -12.33 14.68 -3.66
CA ALA A 168 -11.81 13.94 -4.79
C ALA A 168 -12.90 13.54 -5.80
N GLU A 169 -14.02 13.04 -5.30
CA GLU A 169 -15.18 12.68 -6.12
C GLU A 169 -15.79 13.89 -6.82
N ALA A 170 -15.91 15.01 -6.11
CA ALA A 170 -16.39 16.28 -6.68
C ALA A 170 -15.49 16.76 -7.84
N THR A 171 -14.19 16.45 -7.82
CA THR A 171 -13.26 16.75 -8.90
C THR A 171 -13.15 15.66 -9.97
N GLY A 172 -13.93 14.57 -9.86
CA GLY A 172 -13.95 13.43 -10.79
C GLY A 172 -12.71 12.54 -10.69
N LEU A 173 -12.04 12.49 -9.53
CA LEU A 173 -10.95 11.58 -9.25
C LEU A 173 -11.51 10.27 -8.68
N ALA A 174 -11.03 9.14 -9.20
CA ALA A 174 -11.29 7.85 -8.56
C ALA A 174 -10.50 7.74 -7.25
N VAL A 175 -11.11 7.15 -6.22
CA VAL A 175 -10.53 7.07 -4.88
C VAL A 175 -10.29 5.62 -4.48
N GLU A 176 -9.13 5.36 -3.90
CA GLU A 176 -8.86 4.17 -3.10
C GLU A 176 -8.28 4.57 -1.74
N ILE A 177 -8.53 3.76 -0.72
CA ILE A 177 -7.96 3.98 0.61
C ILE A 177 -6.73 3.09 0.75
N VAL A 178 -5.57 3.68 1.07
CA VAL A 178 -4.32 2.93 1.31
C VAL A 178 -3.97 3.06 2.78
N THR A 179 -3.92 1.93 3.49
CA THR A 179 -3.72 2.01 4.94
C THR A 179 -2.25 1.99 5.33
N GLN A 180 -1.96 2.58 6.50
CA GLN A 180 -0.74 2.28 7.22
C GLN A 180 -0.67 0.77 7.48
N PHE A 181 0.54 0.21 7.57
CA PHE A 181 0.69 -1.21 7.90
C PHE A 181 0.16 -1.53 9.30
N CYS A 182 -0.39 -2.73 9.42
CA CYS A 182 -0.90 -3.27 10.66
C CYS A 182 -0.47 -4.74 10.77
N PHE A 183 -0.35 -5.27 11.99
CA PHE A 183 0.09 -6.64 12.24
C PHE A 183 -1.04 -7.58 12.64
N GLU A 184 -2.25 -7.06 12.83
CA GLU A 184 -3.39 -7.83 13.31
C GLU A 184 -4.55 -7.79 12.32
N ALA A 185 -4.97 -8.97 11.85
CA ALA A 185 -6.10 -9.10 10.94
C ALA A 185 -7.38 -8.49 11.54
N ARG A 186 -7.64 -8.71 12.82
CA ARG A 186 -8.82 -8.18 13.49
C ARG A 186 -8.89 -6.64 13.43
N THR A 187 -7.79 -5.96 13.73
CA THR A 187 -7.71 -4.49 13.66
C THR A 187 -8.01 -3.98 12.25
N ILE A 188 -7.49 -4.67 11.23
CA ILE A 188 -7.77 -4.33 9.82
C ILE A 188 -9.25 -4.57 9.51
N LEU A 189 -9.80 -5.73 9.88
CA LEU A 189 -11.20 -6.08 9.60
C LEU A 189 -12.18 -5.17 10.33
N ASP A 190 -11.90 -4.80 11.57
CA ASP A 190 -12.69 -3.84 12.33
C ASP A 190 -12.65 -2.44 11.66
N PHE A 191 -11.50 -2.04 11.12
CA PHE A 191 -11.39 -0.79 10.35
C PHE A 191 -12.22 -0.85 9.08
N VAL A 192 -12.12 -1.93 8.30
CA VAL A 192 -12.95 -2.15 7.09
C VAL A 192 -14.42 -2.12 7.44
N GLY A 193 -14.85 -2.83 8.49
CA GLY A 193 -16.23 -2.87 8.95
C GLY A 193 -16.77 -1.48 9.31
N ARG A 194 -15.96 -0.67 10.02
CA ARG A 194 -16.33 0.75 10.32
C ARG A 194 -16.49 1.58 9.07
N LEU A 195 -15.57 1.47 8.09
CA LEU A 195 -15.71 2.22 6.83
C LEU A 195 -17.02 1.85 6.10
N ARG A 196 -17.33 0.55 6.00
CA ARG A 196 -18.56 0.07 5.37
C ARG A 196 -19.83 0.53 6.12
N SER A 197 -19.80 0.56 7.45
CA SER A 197 -20.92 1.07 8.25
C SER A 197 -21.20 2.57 8.05
N PHE A 198 -20.21 3.33 7.57
CA PHE A 198 -20.36 4.73 7.16
C PHE A 198 -20.67 4.90 5.66
N GLY A 199 -20.92 3.81 4.92
CA GLY A 199 -21.20 3.86 3.49
C GLY A 199 -19.98 4.14 2.61
N LEU A 200 -18.76 3.95 3.14
CA LEU A 200 -17.52 4.15 2.39
C LEU A 200 -17.09 2.83 1.73
N ASP A 201 -17.65 2.53 0.55
CA ASP A 201 -17.43 1.27 -0.19
C ASP A 201 -16.26 1.32 -1.18
N HIS A 202 -15.32 2.22 -0.95
CA HIS A 202 -14.12 2.39 -1.77
C HIS A 202 -13.19 1.16 -1.70
N ALA A 203 -12.42 0.95 -2.75
CA ALA A 203 -11.36 -0.06 -2.75
C ALA A 203 -10.33 0.25 -1.65
N LEU A 204 -9.91 -0.79 -0.92
CA LEU A 204 -8.90 -0.68 0.12
C LEU A 204 -7.64 -1.47 -0.25
N ARG A 205 -6.50 -0.81 -0.06
CA ARG A 205 -5.18 -1.45 -0.02
C ARG A 205 -4.72 -1.48 1.42
N VAL A 206 -4.79 -2.67 2.02
CA VAL A 206 -4.42 -2.83 3.44
C VAL A 206 -2.93 -3.04 3.58
N GLY A 207 -2.30 -2.20 4.39
CA GLY A 207 -0.87 -2.21 4.63
C GLY A 207 -0.44 -3.45 5.41
N VAL A 208 0.50 -4.18 4.83
CA VAL A 208 1.10 -5.40 5.39
C VAL A 208 2.61 -5.26 5.33
N ALA A 209 3.32 -5.52 6.42
CA ALA A 209 4.77 -5.58 6.38
C ALA A 209 5.22 -6.80 5.58
N GLY A 210 5.98 -6.60 4.51
CA GLY A 210 6.60 -7.70 3.75
C GLY A 210 7.65 -8.46 4.57
N PRO A 211 8.24 -9.53 4.02
CA PRO A 211 9.27 -10.30 4.69
C PRO A 211 10.39 -9.42 5.23
N THR A 212 10.66 -9.52 6.54
CA THR A 212 11.68 -8.70 7.21
C THR A 212 12.07 -9.28 8.56
N SER A 213 13.14 -8.79 9.19
CA SER A 213 13.50 -9.19 10.55
C SER A 213 12.59 -8.53 11.60
N LEU A 214 12.38 -9.21 12.72
CA LEU A 214 11.63 -8.65 13.84
C LEU A 214 12.20 -7.32 14.33
N THR A 215 13.54 -7.18 14.34
CA THR A 215 14.22 -5.92 14.68
C THR A 215 13.82 -4.77 13.74
N SER A 216 13.76 -5.04 12.43
CA SER A 216 13.30 -4.04 11.45
C SER A 216 11.82 -3.71 11.65
N LEU A 217 10.96 -4.71 11.87
CA LEU A 217 9.54 -4.48 12.16
C LEU A 217 9.36 -3.54 13.36
N MET A 218 10.03 -3.81 14.47
CA MET A 218 9.94 -2.99 15.68
C MET A 218 10.42 -1.55 15.45
N ARG A 219 11.50 -1.38 14.70
CA ARG A 219 12.02 -0.05 14.34
C ARG A 219 11.01 0.76 13.52
N TYR A 220 10.40 0.15 12.48
CA TYR A 220 9.40 0.83 11.66
C TYR A 220 8.09 1.07 12.42
N ALA A 221 7.63 0.11 13.22
CA ALA A 221 6.46 0.26 14.06
C ALA A 221 6.59 1.45 15.03
N SER A 222 7.75 1.59 15.68
CA SER A 222 8.04 2.73 16.55
C SER A 222 8.05 4.06 15.78
N ARG A 223 8.67 4.09 14.60
CA ARG A 223 8.77 5.29 13.75
C ARG A 223 7.42 5.74 13.20
N CYS A 224 6.57 4.80 12.81
CA CYS A 224 5.26 5.07 12.24
C CYS A 224 4.14 5.17 13.29
N GLY A 225 4.44 4.98 14.57
CA GLY A 225 3.47 5.07 15.66
C GLY A 225 2.50 3.89 15.76
N VAL A 226 2.79 2.77 15.10
CA VAL A 226 2.00 1.52 15.14
C VAL A 226 2.38 0.74 16.39
N ARG A 227 1.84 1.16 17.56
CA ARG A 227 2.30 0.65 18.87
C ARG A 227 1.52 -0.56 19.37
N SER A 228 0.21 -0.59 19.16
CA SER A 228 -0.68 -1.64 19.64
C SER A 228 -0.38 -2.99 19.00
N SER A 229 -0.31 -3.01 17.69
CA SER A 229 0.02 -4.23 16.93
C SER A 229 1.46 -4.70 17.14
N ALA A 230 2.43 -3.79 17.29
CA ALA A 230 3.81 -4.16 17.57
C ALA A 230 3.98 -4.89 18.91
N GLN A 231 3.23 -4.49 19.94
CA GLN A 231 3.22 -5.18 21.24
C GLN A 231 2.63 -6.59 21.15
N ALA A 232 1.61 -6.80 20.30
CA ALA A 232 1.02 -8.11 20.07
C ALA A 232 2.00 -9.06 19.37
N VAL A 233 2.72 -8.58 18.36
CA VAL A 233 3.81 -9.35 17.71
C VAL A 233 4.91 -9.70 18.70
N ALA A 234 5.34 -8.75 19.54
CA ALA A 234 6.39 -8.99 20.54
C ALA A 234 5.95 -10.02 21.60
N ARG A 235 4.68 -10.07 21.96
CA ARG A 235 4.14 -11.07 22.93
C ARG A 235 4.03 -12.47 22.33
N ARG A 236 3.72 -12.59 21.04
CA ARG A 236 3.65 -13.90 20.33
C ARG A 236 5.04 -14.49 20.08
N SER A 237 6.03 -13.64 19.87
CA SER A 237 7.40 -14.04 19.53
C SER A 237 8.24 -14.37 20.76
N GLY A 238 7.78 -15.00 21.81
CA GLY A 238 8.50 -15.39 23.05
C GLY A 238 9.97 -15.80 22.94
N LEU A 239 10.82 -15.14 22.11
CA LEU A 239 12.12 -15.62 21.70
C LEU A 239 13.09 -14.53 21.27
N VAL A 240 14.00 -14.23 22.14
CA VAL A 240 15.26 -13.52 21.82
C VAL A 240 16.04 -14.19 20.67
N ARG A 241 15.82 -15.47 20.41
CA ARG A 241 16.47 -16.24 19.33
C ARG A 241 15.96 -15.93 17.92
N GLN A 242 14.75 -15.36 17.77
CA GLN A 242 14.14 -15.05 16.46
C GLN A 242 14.32 -13.58 16.02
N MET A 243 15.03 -12.76 16.77
CA MET A 243 15.18 -11.33 16.44
C MET A 243 15.82 -11.07 15.07
N PHE A 244 16.62 -12.00 14.59
CA PHE A 244 17.30 -11.91 13.28
C PHE A 244 16.72 -12.84 12.22
N ALA A 245 15.78 -13.71 12.59
CA ALA A 245 15.08 -14.56 11.62
C ALA A 245 14.17 -13.70 10.73
N MET A 246 14.06 -14.09 9.47
CA MET A 246 13.12 -13.47 8.54
C MET A 246 11.71 -13.88 8.96
N ALA A 247 10.89 -12.92 9.32
CA ALA A 247 9.46 -13.10 9.55
C ALA A 247 8.69 -12.77 8.27
N THR A 248 7.73 -13.59 7.93
CA THR A 248 6.82 -13.42 6.79
C THR A 248 5.40 -13.16 7.31
N PRO A 249 4.54 -12.45 6.56
CA PRO A 249 3.18 -12.12 6.99
C PRO A 249 2.15 -13.22 6.67
N ASP A 250 2.54 -14.49 6.72
CA ASP A 250 1.73 -15.62 6.27
C ASP A 250 0.40 -15.72 7.02
N ASP A 251 0.45 -15.66 8.36
CA ASP A 251 -0.74 -15.72 9.22
C ASP A 251 -1.70 -14.55 8.94
N LEU A 252 -1.16 -13.34 8.79
CA LEU A 252 -1.96 -12.15 8.52
C LEU A 252 -2.64 -12.22 7.15
N VAL A 253 -1.88 -12.60 6.11
CA VAL A 253 -2.39 -12.74 4.75
C VAL A 253 -3.47 -13.82 4.69
N ARG A 254 -3.25 -14.98 5.33
CA ARG A 254 -4.23 -16.06 5.39
C ARG A 254 -5.50 -15.62 6.11
N ALA A 255 -5.39 -15.01 7.28
CA ALA A 255 -6.54 -14.57 8.06
C ALA A 255 -7.39 -13.53 7.29
N LEU A 256 -6.76 -12.58 6.59
CA LEU A 256 -7.46 -11.60 5.76
C LEU A 256 -8.13 -12.26 4.54
N ALA A 257 -7.44 -13.20 3.88
CA ALA A 257 -7.98 -13.93 2.74
C ALA A 257 -9.18 -14.81 3.11
N GLU A 258 -9.11 -15.49 4.27
CA GLU A 258 -10.22 -16.32 4.78
C GLU A 258 -11.42 -15.50 5.21
N ALA A 259 -11.22 -14.32 5.79
CA ALA A 259 -12.29 -13.38 6.11
C ALA A 259 -12.96 -12.79 4.86
N GLY A 260 -12.24 -12.71 3.72
CA GLY A 260 -12.76 -12.35 2.41
C GLY A 260 -13.46 -10.99 2.32
N PRO A 261 -12.95 -9.89 2.91
CA PRO A 261 -13.64 -8.61 2.84
C PRO A 261 -13.64 -8.07 1.41
N SER A 262 -14.83 -7.71 0.91
CA SER A 262 -15.01 -7.22 -0.47
C SER A 262 -14.20 -5.95 -0.75
N GLY A 263 -13.55 -5.89 -1.92
CA GLY A 263 -12.80 -4.72 -2.37
C GLY A 263 -11.52 -4.44 -1.58
N VAL A 264 -11.00 -5.44 -0.84
CA VAL A 264 -9.76 -5.33 -0.06
C VAL A 264 -8.65 -6.16 -0.68
N VAL A 265 -7.49 -5.55 -0.89
CA VAL A 265 -6.27 -6.20 -1.42
C VAL A 265 -5.04 -5.80 -0.58
N PRO A 266 -3.97 -6.61 -0.55
CA PRO A 266 -2.81 -6.27 0.26
C PRO A 266 -1.90 -5.24 -0.42
N HIS A 267 -1.27 -4.43 0.41
CA HIS A 267 -0.23 -3.47 0.05
C HIS A 267 1.02 -3.73 0.91
N PHE A 268 2.11 -4.18 0.30
CA PHE A 268 3.29 -4.63 1.03
C PHE A 268 4.33 -3.53 1.21
N PHE A 269 4.64 -3.22 2.46
CA PHE A 269 5.78 -2.37 2.84
C PHE A 269 7.08 -3.18 2.80
N SER A 270 8.05 -2.78 1.98
CA SER A 270 9.29 -3.53 1.72
C SER A 270 10.38 -3.30 2.78
N PHE A 271 10.05 -3.50 4.06
CA PHE A 271 10.96 -3.23 5.18
C PHE A 271 12.21 -4.12 5.20
N GLY A 272 12.13 -5.31 4.64
CA GLY A 272 13.26 -6.23 4.47
C GLY A 272 13.88 -6.20 3.07
N GLY A 273 13.50 -5.22 2.26
CA GLY A 273 13.99 -5.03 0.90
C GLY A 273 12.95 -5.37 -0.17
N VAL A 274 13.02 -4.62 -1.25
CA VAL A 274 12.09 -4.71 -2.38
C VAL A 274 12.14 -6.09 -3.03
N ALA A 275 13.35 -6.61 -3.27
CA ALA A 275 13.55 -7.90 -3.92
C ALA A 275 12.96 -9.08 -3.12
N ALA A 276 13.14 -9.09 -1.80
CA ALA A 276 12.59 -10.15 -0.94
C ALA A 276 11.06 -10.10 -0.93
N THR A 277 10.48 -8.90 -0.80
CA THR A 277 9.03 -8.68 -0.81
C THR A 277 8.42 -9.08 -2.14
N ALA A 278 9.02 -8.68 -3.26
CA ALA A 278 8.52 -9.00 -4.60
C ALA A 278 8.49 -10.51 -4.86
N ARG A 279 9.60 -11.21 -4.55
CA ARG A 279 9.66 -12.67 -4.71
C ARG A 279 8.64 -13.40 -3.86
N TRP A 280 8.56 -13.04 -2.58
CA TRP A 280 7.59 -13.67 -1.67
C TRP A 280 6.15 -13.43 -2.15
N ALA A 281 5.78 -12.19 -2.42
CA ALA A 281 4.43 -11.84 -2.87
C ALA A 281 4.05 -12.53 -4.18
N ARG A 282 5.00 -12.65 -5.12
CA ARG A 282 4.78 -13.35 -6.39
C ARG A 282 4.53 -14.84 -6.18
N VAL A 283 5.37 -15.51 -5.39
CA VAL A 283 5.24 -16.95 -5.12
C VAL A 283 3.91 -17.27 -4.45
N VAL A 284 3.46 -16.42 -3.51
CA VAL A 284 2.15 -16.57 -2.85
C VAL A 284 1.01 -16.32 -3.82
N ALA A 285 1.09 -15.30 -4.67
CA ALA A 285 0.08 -15.01 -5.68
C ALA A 285 -0.05 -16.11 -6.75
N ASP A 286 1.04 -16.84 -7.03
CA ASP A 286 1.06 -18.00 -7.93
C ASP A 286 0.52 -19.27 -7.25
N GLY A 287 0.23 -19.23 -5.94
CA GLY A 287 -0.28 -20.39 -5.20
C GLY A 287 0.79 -21.40 -4.80
N HIS A 288 2.08 -21.07 -4.92
CA HIS A 288 3.18 -21.93 -4.52
C HIS A 288 3.38 -21.89 -3.00
N ILE A 289 2.40 -22.37 -2.27
CA ILE A 289 2.37 -22.40 -0.80
C ILE A 289 1.81 -23.73 -0.29
N ALA A 290 2.34 -24.21 0.83
CA ALA A 290 1.78 -25.30 1.61
C ALA A 290 1.06 -24.74 2.83
N LEU A 291 -0.22 -25.09 3.00
CA LEU A 291 -1.00 -24.71 4.19
C LEU A 291 -0.48 -25.48 5.40
N GLU A 292 -0.19 -24.79 6.48
CA GLU A 292 0.12 -25.42 7.77
C GLU A 292 -1.15 -25.71 8.57
N GLY A 293 -1.07 -26.67 9.46
CA GLY A 293 -2.20 -27.10 10.33
C GLY A 293 -2.64 -26.07 11.38
N GLY A 294 -2.07 -24.86 11.35
CA GLY A 294 -2.44 -23.68 12.14
C GLY A 294 -2.95 -22.54 11.26
N ASP A 295 -2.62 -21.30 11.65
CA ASP A 295 -3.13 -20.08 11.03
C ASP A 295 -2.26 -19.57 9.85
N GLY A 296 -1.14 -20.25 9.52
CA GLY A 296 -0.14 -19.83 8.53
C GLY A 296 -0.07 -20.71 7.30
N PHE A 297 0.90 -20.40 6.46
CA PHE A 297 1.35 -21.23 5.33
C PHE A 297 2.86 -21.08 5.16
N LYS A 298 3.47 -22.03 4.43
CA LYS A 298 4.88 -21.93 4.00
C LYS A 298 4.94 -21.69 2.51
N VAL A 299 5.85 -20.81 2.10
CA VAL A 299 6.19 -20.60 0.70
C VAL A 299 7.00 -21.82 0.23
N GLU A 300 6.55 -22.47 -0.83
CA GLU A 300 7.29 -23.53 -1.50
C GLU A 300 8.16 -22.91 -2.61
N PRO A 301 9.44 -23.33 -2.73
CA PRO A 301 10.22 -22.93 -3.90
C PRO A 301 9.51 -23.43 -5.17
N PRO A 302 9.48 -22.65 -6.26
CA PRO A 302 8.93 -23.14 -7.52
C PRO A 302 9.66 -24.46 -7.86
N GLN A 303 8.88 -25.52 -8.08
CA GLN A 303 9.45 -26.80 -8.49
C GLN A 303 10.21 -26.55 -9.80
N GLY A 304 11.54 -26.67 -9.73
CA GLY A 304 12.43 -26.36 -10.83
C GLY A 304 12.01 -27.14 -12.07
N GLY A 305 11.62 -26.41 -13.11
CA GLY A 305 11.60 -26.99 -14.45
C GLY A 305 13.00 -27.49 -14.77
N ARG A 306 13.13 -28.78 -14.90
CA ARG A 306 14.32 -29.44 -15.47
C ARG A 306 14.48 -29.04 -16.92
#